data_86b67ffd42b16b485b3a922338eb736c
#
_entry.id   86b67ffd42b16b485b3a922338eb736c
#
_cell.length_a   1.000
_cell.length_b   1.000
_cell.length_c   1.000
_cell.angle_alpha   90.00
_cell.angle_beta   90.00
_cell.angle_gamma   90.00
#
_symmetry.space_group_name_H-M   'P 1'
#
loop_
_entity.id
_entity.type
_entity.pdbx_description
1 polymer ?
#
loop_
_entity_poly.entity_id
_entity_poly.type
_entity_poly.pdbx_seq_one_letter_code
_entity_poly.pdbx_strand_id
1 'polypeptide(L)'
;MGDLVRLEIDGGVGTIRLDRPPMNAIDGDVLGDLREAVTQAVFDKDVRAIVMWGGEKVFAAGADIKMMSDMSSFEIKPVIAAMQDTFSMVEDLPLVTIAAINGFCLGGGLELSMCADFRFAAEDAKLGQPEIKLGIIPGAGGTQRLPRLVGPSKAKDIIYSGRMVSAEEALQIGLVDRVAPPAEVYETAMTAAREFAQGPTSALRAAKLAINWGARTDLRTGLVLEREAFVDLFATEDQKEGMRAFVEKQQPTFSGR
;
A
#
# COMPACT_ATOMS: atom_id res chain seq x y z
N MET A 1 13.67 9.23 13.84
CA MET A 1 12.27 8.79 13.69
C MET A 1 11.46 10.04 13.46
N GLY A 2 10.69 10.09 12.39
CA GLY A 2 9.83 11.21 12.07
C GLY A 2 8.71 11.34 13.10
N ASP A 3 8.28 12.57 13.35
CA ASP A 3 7.21 12.84 14.31
C ASP A 3 5.82 12.57 13.69
N LEU A 4 5.71 12.63 12.35
CA LEU A 4 4.45 12.55 11.59
C LEU A 4 4.19 11.19 10.95
N VAL A 5 5.26 10.43 10.67
CA VAL A 5 5.18 9.03 10.22
C VAL A 5 6.28 8.24 10.91
N ARG A 6 5.94 7.09 11.47
CA ARG A 6 6.90 6.22 12.16
C ARG A 6 6.66 4.75 11.87
N LEU A 7 7.71 3.95 12.00
CA LEU A 7 7.65 2.50 11.94
C LEU A 7 7.58 1.93 13.37
N GLU A 8 6.51 1.21 13.67
CA GLU A 8 6.31 0.46 14.92
C GLU A 8 6.38 -1.04 14.60
N ILE A 9 7.16 -1.83 15.34
CA ILE A 9 7.39 -3.25 15.02
C ILE A 9 6.82 -4.12 16.13
N ASP A 10 5.97 -5.09 15.73
CA ASP A 10 5.39 -6.10 16.61
C ASP A 10 5.26 -7.43 15.89
N GLY A 11 5.86 -8.50 16.44
CA GLY A 11 5.67 -9.89 15.99
C GLY A 11 6.02 -10.14 14.51
N GLY A 12 7.02 -9.46 13.97
CA GLY A 12 7.41 -9.58 12.56
C GLY A 12 6.63 -8.68 11.60
N VAL A 13 5.71 -7.86 12.11
CA VAL A 13 4.94 -6.89 11.34
C VAL A 13 5.40 -5.48 11.69
N GLY A 14 5.74 -4.69 10.68
CA GLY A 14 5.98 -3.27 10.80
C GLY A 14 4.69 -2.48 10.53
N THR A 15 4.26 -1.64 11.46
CA THR A 15 3.19 -0.67 11.21
C THR A 15 3.79 0.67 10.83
N ILE A 16 3.57 1.10 9.58
CA ILE A 16 3.83 2.48 9.16
C ILE A 16 2.64 3.32 9.61
N ARG A 17 2.84 4.02 10.74
CA ARG A 17 1.82 4.83 11.39
C ARG A 17 1.86 6.24 10.85
N LEU A 18 0.75 6.72 10.24
CA LEU A 18 0.54 8.13 9.91
C LEU A 18 -0.06 8.82 11.14
N ASP A 19 0.55 9.92 11.59
CA ASP A 19 0.16 10.63 12.82
C ASP A 19 0.31 12.16 12.69
N ARG A 20 -0.39 12.73 11.72
CA ARG A 20 -0.48 14.20 11.51
C ARG A 20 -1.92 14.66 11.70
N PRO A 21 -2.35 14.88 12.96
CA PRO A 21 -3.72 15.33 13.21
C PRO A 21 -4.01 16.70 12.59
N PRO A 22 -5.29 17.01 12.26
CA PRO A 22 -6.45 16.12 12.51
C PRO A 22 -6.72 15.10 11.41
N MET A 23 -6.18 15.28 10.19
CA MET A 23 -6.64 14.57 8.99
C MET A 23 -5.54 13.81 8.26
N ASN A 24 -4.36 13.69 8.82
CA ASN A 24 -3.18 13.07 8.17
C ASN A 24 -2.94 13.63 6.76
N ALA A 25 -3.07 14.97 6.60
CA ALA A 25 -2.81 15.61 5.33
C ALA A 25 -1.33 15.43 4.92
N ILE A 26 -1.12 15.10 3.66
CA ILE A 26 0.21 14.75 3.14
C ILE A 26 0.91 16.00 2.61
N ASP A 27 2.02 16.36 3.23
CA ASP A 27 2.93 17.42 2.82
C ASP A 27 4.37 16.92 2.70
N GLY A 28 5.32 17.83 2.53
CA GLY A 28 6.74 17.50 2.38
C GLY A 28 7.35 16.79 3.60
N ASP A 29 6.92 17.16 4.80
CA ASP A 29 7.42 16.56 6.04
C ASP A 29 6.89 15.13 6.21
N VAL A 30 5.58 14.92 5.97
CA VAL A 30 4.98 13.57 5.94
C VAL A 30 5.65 12.68 4.89
N LEU A 31 5.96 13.22 3.71
CA LEU A 31 6.68 12.47 2.66
C LEU A 31 8.11 12.12 3.09
N GLY A 32 8.79 13.03 3.78
CA GLY A 32 10.13 12.79 4.33
C GLY A 32 10.13 11.67 5.34
N ASP A 33 9.24 11.76 6.33
CA ASP A 33 9.08 10.74 7.38
C ASP A 33 8.63 9.38 6.81
N LEU A 34 7.75 9.39 5.81
CA LEU A 34 7.32 8.16 5.12
C LEU A 34 8.48 7.48 4.40
N ARG A 35 9.34 8.23 3.73
CA ARG A 35 10.57 7.69 3.09
C ARG A 35 11.50 7.05 4.12
N GLU A 36 11.68 7.70 5.27
CA GLU A 36 12.50 7.16 6.35
C GLU A 36 11.91 5.85 6.89
N ALA A 37 10.60 5.82 7.19
CA ALA A 37 9.91 4.63 7.68
C ALA A 37 9.96 3.46 6.68
N VAL A 38 9.76 3.73 5.38
CA VAL A 38 9.88 2.74 4.30
C VAL A 38 11.31 2.22 4.21
N THR A 39 12.31 3.11 4.26
CA THR A 39 13.72 2.72 4.22
C THR A 39 14.09 1.86 5.42
N GLN A 40 13.67 2.25 6.61
CA GLN A 40 13.88 1.47 7.83
C GLN A 40 13.25 0.08 7.71
N ALA A 41 12.01 -0.04 7.22
CA ALA A 41 11.33 -1.32 7.04
C ALA A 41 12.07 -2.27 6.09
N VAL A 42 12.74 -1.75 5.05
CA VAL A 42 13.53 -2.56 4.10
C VAL A 42 14.78 -3.16 4.75
N PHE A 43 15.44 -2.40 5.63
CA PHE A 43 16.70 -2.82 6.24
C PHE A 43 16.53 -3.54 7.59
N ASP A 44 15.35 -3.47 8.19
CA ASP A 44 15.08 -4.16 9.45
C ASP A 44 14.75 -5.64 9.19
N LYS A 45 15.59 -6.52 9.75
CA LYS A 45 15.49 -7.97 9.55
C LYS A 45 14.31 -8.62 10.27
N ASP A 46 13.76 -7.94 11.25
CA ASP A 46 12.62 -8.42 12.04
C ASP A 46 11.30 -8.08 11.36
N VAL A 47 11.29 -7.17 10.35
CA VAL A 47 10.10 -6.81 9.59
C VAL A 47 9.92 -7.75 8.40
N ARG A 48 8.80 -8.46 8.34
CA ARG A 48 8.45 -9.44 7.30
C ARG A 48 7.15 -9.14 6.56
N ALA A 49 6.32 -8.25 7.12
CA ALA A 49 5.12 -7.69 6.50
C ALA A 49 4.87 -6.28 7.02
N ILE A 50 4.09 -5.49 6.29
CA ILE A 50 3.79 -4.09 6.62
C ILE A 50 2.28 -3.87 6.71
N VAL A 51 1.85 -3.12 7.73
CA VAL A 51 0.54 -2.50 7.82
C VAL A 51 0.71 -0.98 7.76
N MET A 52 0.01 -0.30 6.86
CA MET A 52 -0.08 1.16 6.87
C MET A 52 -1.38 1.57 7.57
N TRP A 53 -1.30 2.46 8.54
CA TRP A 53 -2.45 2.86 9.34
C TRP A 53 -2.42 4.34 9.73
N GLY A 54 -3.53 5.04 9.55
CA GLY A 54 -3.69 6.44 9.93
C GLY A 54 -4.31 6.66 11.32
N GLY A 55 -4.73 5.60 12.00
CA GLY A 55 -5.42 5.65 13.28
C GLY A 55 -6.92 5.37 13.16
N GLU A 56 -7.61 5.39 14.29
CA GLU A 56 -9.02 4.97 14.39
C GLU A 56 -10.00 5.90 13.66
N LYS A 57 -9.63 7.16 13.39
CA LYS A 57 -10.55 8.19 12.89
C LYS A 57 -10.38 8.50 11.41
N VAL A 58 -9.18 8.35 10.88
CA VAL A 58 -8.86 8.75 9.51
C VAL A 58 -7.62 8.03 9.03
N PHE A 59 -7.63 7.55 7.79
CA PHE A 59 -6.41 7.07 7.16
C PHE A 59 -5.56 8.27 6.70
N ALA A 60 -6.00 9.00 5.69
CA ALA A 60 -5.45 10.28 5.24
C ALA A 60 -6.46 11.00 4.33
N ALA A 61 -6.67 12.28 4.50
CA ALA A 61 -7.66 13.04 3.75
C ALA A 61 -7.07 13.94 2.64
N GLY A 62 -6.00 13.46 1.99
CA GLY A 62 -5.42 14.08 0.82
C GLY A 62 -4.13 14.85 1.09
N ALA A 63 -3.68 15.59 0.07
CA ALA A 63 -2.54 16.50 0.17
C ALA A 63 -2.90 17.76 0.96
N ASP A 64 -1.89 18.46 1.46
CA ASP A 64 -2.10 19.76 2.13
C ASP A 64 -2.42 20.85 1.09
N ILE A 65 -3.71 21.09 0.87
CA ILE A 65 -4.20 22.04 -0.13
C ILE A 65 -3.78 23.48 0.19
N LYS A 66 -3.62 23.83 1.49
CA LYS A 66 -3.19 25.19 1.86
C LYS A 66 -1.76 25.45 1.41
N MET A 67 -0.88 24.45 1.52
CA MET A 67 0.48 24.56 1.01
C MET A 67 0.51 24.69 -0.53
N MET A 68 -0.41 24.02 -1.23
CA MET A 68 -0.42 23.98 -2.69
C MET A 68 -1.11 25.18 -3.35
N SER A 69 -2.02 25.89 -2.65
CA SER A 69 -2.94 26.88 -3.21
C SER A 69 -2.27 28.03 -3.97
N ASP A 70 -1.10 28.44 -3.50
CA ASP A 70 -0.38 29.60 -4.06
C ASP A 70 0.79 29.21 -4.98
N MET A 71 1.01 27.89 -5.20
CA MET A 71 2.11 27.39 -6.02
C MET A 71 1.84 27.59 -7.51
N SER A 72 2.85 28.07 -8.22
CA SER A 72 2.89 28.06 -9.68
C SER A 72 3.08 26.65 -10.25
N SER A 73 2.87 26.48 -11.55
CA SER A 73 3.13 25.20 -12.24
C SER A 73 4.60 24.75 -12.15
N PHE A 74 5.54 25.71 -12.00
CA PHE A 74 6.96 25.40 -11.83
C PHE A 74 7.26 24.88 -10.43
N GLU A 75 6.63 25.44 -9.39
CA GLU A 75 6.84 25.05 -7.99
C GLU A 75 6.14 23.74 -7.63
N ILE A 76 4.91 23.50 -8.15
CA ILE A 76 4.17 22.26 -7.85
C ILE A 76 4.78 21.02 -8.51
N LYS A 77 5.46 21.16 -9.64
CA LYS A 77 6.03 20.03 -10.39
C LYS A 77 6.98 19.16 -9.57
N PRO A 78 8.02 19.69 -8.91
CA PRO A 78 8.90 18.87 -8.06
C PRO A 78 8.19 18.30 -6.84
N VAL A 79 7.17 18.96 -6.29
CA VAL A 79 6.38 18.45 -5.15
C VAL A 79 5.62 17.18 -5.56
N ILE A 80 4.92 17.21 -6.68
CA ILE A 80 4.18 16.06 -7.19
C ILE A 80 5.14 14.93 -7.60
N ALA A 81 6.28 15.25 -8.22
CA ALA A 81 7.29 14.22 -8.53
C ALA A 81 7.80 13.52 -7.27
N ALA A 82 8.15 14.28 -6.22
CA ALA A 82 8.58 13.71 -4.94
C ALA A 82 7.49 12.83 -4.29
N MET A 83 6.21 13.22 -4.42
CA MET A 83 5.09 12.44 -3.93
C MET A 83 4.92 11.13 -4.70
N GLN A 84 4.98 11.16 -6.04
CA GLN A 84 4.95 9.98 -6.89
C GLN A 84 6.09 9.02 -6.60
N ASP A 85 7.32 9.54 -6.44
CA ASP A 85 8.51 8.73 -6.11
C ASP A 85 8.36 8.06 -4.75
N THR A 86 7.88 8.79 -3.72
CA THR A 86 7.68 8.24 -2.38
C THR A 86 6.60 7.15 -2.38
N PHE A 87 5.51 7.37 -3.08
CA PHE A 87 4.43 6.37 -3.20
C PHE A 87 4.89 5.14 -3.98
N SER A 88 5.72 5.32 -5.00
CA SER A 88 6.33 4.20 -5.71
C SER A 88 7.29 3.39 -4.83
N MET A 89 8.02 4.03 -3.89
CA MET A 89 8.82 3.29 -2.89
C MET A 89 7.94 2.41 -2.00
N VAL A 90 6.73 2.86 -1.63
CA VAL A 90 5.78 2.04 -0.87
C VAL A 90 5.29 0.85 -1.70
N GLU A 91 4.92 1.08 -2.97
CA GLU A 91 4.44 0.04 -3.89
C GLU A 91 5.50 -1.03 -4.16
N ASP A 92 6.76 -0.60 -4.28
CA ASP A 92 7.90 -1.46 -4.59
C ASP A 92 8.57 -2.07 -3.33
N LEU A 93 8.01 -1.84 -2.12
CA LEU A 93 8.47 -2.51 -0.90
C LEU A 93 8.55 -4.02 -1.11
N PRO A 94 9.70 -4.67 -0.80
CA PRO A 94 9.88 -6.11 -0.98
C PRO A 94 9.21 -6.94 0.13
N LEU A 95 8.10 -6.46 0.65
CA LEU A 95 7.31 -7.02 1.74
C LEU A 95 5.84 -6.95 1.38
N VAL A 96 5.04 -7.88 1.89
CA VAL A 96 3.57 -7.77 1.74
C VAL A 96 3.09 -6.56 2.53
N THR A 97 2.26 -5.73 1.88
CA THR A 97 1.76 -4.48 2.45
C THR A 97 0.24 -4.46 2.51
N ILE A 98 -0.33 -4.05 3.64
CA ILE A 98 -1.77 -3.92 3.86
C ILE A 98 -2.08 -2.50 4.32
N ALA A 99 -2.98 -1.80 3.65
CA ALA A 99 -3.51 -0.52 4.14
C ALA A 99 -4.75 -0.80 5.01
N ALA A 100 -4.69 -0.43 6.29
CA ALA A 100 -5.81 -0.48 7.23
C ALA A 100 -6.50 0.89 7.25
N ILE A 101 -7.69 0.98 6.68
CA ILE A 101 -8.37 2.24 6.35
C ILE A 101 -9.53 2.46 7.30
N ASN A 102 -9.38 3.41 8.22
CA ASN A 102 -10.48 3.95 9.03
C ASN A 102 -10.91 5.32 8.49
N GLY A 103 -12.19 5.62 8.58
CA GLY A 103 -12.76 6.93 8.27
C GLY A 103 -12.46 7.41 6.86
N PHE A 104 -11.86 8.58 6.72
CA PHE A 104 -11.59 9.19 5.40
C PHE A 104 -10.28 8.69 4.80
N CYS A 105 -10.36 8.27 3.52
CA CYS A 105 -9.23 7.92 2.66
C CYS A 105 -9.44 8.61 1.30
N LEU A 106 -8.98 9.85 1.18
CA LEU A 106 -9.35 10.74 0.07
C LEU A 106 -8.10 11.29 -0.64
N GLY A 107 -8.22 11.52 -1.94
CA GLY A 107 -7.15 12.14 -2.75
C GLY A 107 -5.81 11.44 -2.56
N GLY A 108 -4.76 12.18 -2.21
CA GLY A 108 -3.44 11.61 -1.91
C GLY A 108 -3.44 10.48 -0.88
N GLY A 109 -4.38 10.48 0.07
CA GLY A 109 -4.56 9.37 1.01
C GLY A 109 -5.04 8.09 0.33
N LEU A 110 -5.99 8.19 -0.61
CA LEU A 110 -6.41 7.04 -1.42
C LEU A 110 -5.28 6.61 -2.37
N GLU A 111 -4.55 7.56 -2.96
CA GLU A 111 -3.40 7.28 -3.81
C GLU A 111 -2.32 6.51 -3.06
N LEU A 112 -2.02 6.88 -1.80
CA LEU A 112 -1.10 6.14 -0.93
C LEU A 112 -1.63 4.74 -0.61
N SER A 113 -2.91 4.60 -0.24
CA SER A 113 -3.48 3.29 0.08
C SER A 113 -3.47 2.33 -1.10
N MET A 114 -3.60 2.84 -2.34
CA MET A 114 -3.50 2.04 -3.57
C MET A 114 -2.09 1.55 -3.89
N CYS A 115 -1.08 2.01 -3.16
CA CYS A 115 0.29 1.48 -3.24
C CYS A 115 0.48 0.21 -2.39
N ALA A 116 -0.44 -0.10 -1.47
CA ALA A 116 -0.42 -1.36 -0.75
C ALA A 116 -0.89 -2.53 -1.63
N ASP A 117 -0.44 -3.74 -1.31
CA ASP A 117 -0.92 -4.96 -1.98
C ASP A 117 -2.40 -5.19 -1.68
N PHE A 118 -2.80 -4.97 -0.42
CA PHE A 118 -4.18 -5.12 0.05
C PHE A 118 -4.69 -3.87 0.76
N ARG A 119 -6.00 -3.64 0.72
CA ARG A 119 -6.71 -2.54 1.40
C ARG A 119 -7.87 -3.13 2.19
N PHE A 120 -7.82 -2.96 3.51
CA PHE A 120 -8.89 -3.35 4.42
C PHE A 120 -9.55 -2.08 4.94
N ALA A 121 -10.85 -1.96 4.82
CA ALA A 121 -11.58 -0.75 5.16
C ALA A 121 -12.57 -0.96 6.30
N ALA A 122 -12.77 0.08 7.10
CA ALA A 122 -13.86 0.14 8.05
C ALA A 122 -15.22 0.22 7.32
N GLU A 123 -16.28 -0.37 7.89
CA GLU A 123 -17.62 -0.34 7.33
C GLU A 123 -18.12 1.09 7.05
N ASP A 124 -17.70 2.05 7.87
CA ASP A 124 -18.06 3.46 7.78
C ASP A 124 -17.06 4.29 6.95
N ALA A 125 -15.99 3.68 6.42
CA ALA A 125 -14.97 4.38 5.66
C ALA A 125 -15.53 5.05 4.41
N LYS A 126 -14.95 6.20 4.07
CA LYS A 126 -15.24 6.99 2.87
C LYS A 126 -13.99 7.15 2.04
N LEU A 127 -14.00 6.56 0.86
CA LEU A 127 -12.91 6.60 -0.10
C LEU A 127 -13.27 7.53 -1.27
N GLY A 128 -12.28 8.11 -1.95
CA GLY A 128 -12.58 8.92 -3.13
C GLY A 128 -11.40 9.72 -3.67
N GLN A 129 -11.59 10.25 -4.87
CA GLN A 129 -10.64 11.14 -5.57
C GLN A 129 -11.35 12.47 -5.87
N PRO A 130 -11.47 13.38 -4.88
CA PRO A 130 -12.28 14.59 -5.02
C PRO A 130 -11.54 15.77 -5.68
N GLU A 131 -10.34 15.58 -6.22
CA GLU A 131 -9.46 16.61 -6.77
C GLU A 131 -10.12 17.46 -7.84
N ILE A 132 -11.04 16.87 -8.61
CA ILE A 132 -11.80 17.60 -9.65
C ILE A 132 -12.59 18.77 -9.08
N LYS A 133 -13.02 18.69 -7.81
CA LYS A 133 -13.73 19.79 -7.12
C LYS A 133 -12.83 21.00 -6.83
N LEU A 134 -11.51 20.79 -6.91
CA LEU A 134 -10.49 21.84 -6.78
C LEU A 134 -9.97 22.33 -8.14
N GLY A 135 -10.54 21.83 -9.26
CA GLY A 135 -10.07 22.19 -10.61
C GLY A 135 -8.78 21.48 -11.03
N ILE A 136 -8.40 20.39 -10.33
CA ILE A 136 -7.20 19.59 -10.63
C ILE A 136 -7.59 18.11 -10.76
N ILE A 137 -6.61 17.28 -11.10
CA ILE A 137 -6.75 15.82 -11.17
C ILE A 137 -5.93 15.15 -10.06
N PRO A 138 -6.16 13.86 -9.72
CA PRO A 138 -5.25 13.09 -8.89
C PRO A 138 -3.83 13.12 -9.45
N GLY A 139 -2.87 13.57 -8.63
CA GLY A 139 -1.50 13.85 -9.09
C GLY A 139 -0.46 12.83 -8.66
N ALA A 140 -0.75 12.03 -7.62
CA ALA A 140 0.20 11.08 -7.05
C ALA A 140 0.00 9.62 -7.50
N GLY A 141 -0.73 9.42 -8.60
CA GLY A 141 -0.93 8.11 -9.23
C GLY A 141 -2.38 7.64 -9.31
N GLY A 142 -3.36 8.40 -8.78
CA GLY A 142 -4.77 7.99 -8.78
C GLY A 142 -5.33 7.76 -10.17
N THR A 143 -4.97 8.57 -11.15
CA THR A 143 -5.38 8.37 -12.56
C THR A 143 -4.79 7.10 -13.18
N GLN A 144 -3.77 6.52 -12.57
CA GLN A 144 -3.06 5.32 -13.06
C GLN A 144 -3.41 4.07 -12.26
N ARG A 145 -3.39 4.15 -10.91
CA ARG A 145 -3.63 2.99 -10.03
C ARG A 145 -5.11 2.65 -9.94
N LEU A 146 -5.99 3.67 -9.77
CA LEU A 146 -7.43 3.41 -9.63
C LEU A 146 -8.02 2.64 -10.83
N PRO A 147 -7.79 3.03 -12.12
CA PRO A 147 -8.35 2.27 -13.23
C PRO A 147 -7.77 0.86 -13.39
N ARG A 148 -6.58 0.58 -12.84
CA ARG A 148 -6.00 -0.76 -12.81
C ARG A 148 -6.65 -1.66 -11.77
N LEU A 149 -7.20 -1.09 -10.70
CA LEU A 149 -7.93 -1.82 -9.66
C LEU A 149 -9.41 -2.04 -10.04
N VAL A 150 -10.12 -0.96 -10.42
CA VAL A 150 -11.59 -1.00 -10.57
C VAL A 150 -12.08 -0.94 -12.02
N GLY A 151 -11.15 -0.91 -12.96
CA GLY A 151 -11.43 -0.69 -14.37
C GLY A 151 -11.67 0.78 -14.74
N PRO A 152 -11.48 1.16 -16.03
CA PRO A 152 -11.46 2.57 -16.43
C PRO A 152 -12.81 3.27 -16.27
N SER A 153 -13.94 2.57 -16.43
CA SER A 153 -15.26 3.18 -16.31
C SER A 153 -15.59 3.62 -14.89
N LYS A 154 -15.34 2.76 -13.90
CA LYS A 154 -15.53 3.08 -12.48
C LYS A 154 -14.55 4.15 -12.01
N ALA A 155 -13.30 4.07 -12.44
CA ALA A 155 -12.30 5.10 -12.13
C ALA A 155 -12.72 6.49 -12.65
N LYS A 156 -13.24 6.58 -13.88
CA LYS A 156 -13.77 7.82 -14.44
C LYS A 156 -14.96 8.34 -13.65
N ASP A 157 -15.91 7.49 -13.29
CA ASP A 157 -17.05 7.87 -12.46
C ASP A 157 -16.59 8.52 -11.13
N ILE A 158 -15.66 7.88 -10.42
CA ILE A 158 -15.14 8.38 -9.14
C ILE A 158 -14.38 9.68 -9.32
N ILE A 159 -13.44 9.76 -10.30
CA ILE A 159 -12.58 10.92 -10.51
C ILE A 159 -13.38 12.10 -11.08
N TYR A 160 -14.25 11.89 -12.08
CA TYR A 160 -14.96 12.99 -12.74
C TYR A 160 -16.05 13.61 -11.86
N SER A 161 -16.72 12.78 -11.04
CA SER A 161 -17.71 13.28 -10.08
C SER A 161 -17.09 13.82 -8.81
N GLY A 162 -15.89 13.34 -8.43
CA GLY A 162 -15.28 13.60 -7.14
C GLY A 162 -16.14 13.12 -5.97
N ARG A 163 -17.03 12.14 -6.21
CA ARG A 163 -17.89 11.57 -5.18
C ARG A 163 -17.12 10.68 -4.20
N MET A 164 -17.69 10.49 -3.06
CA MET A 164 -17.21 9.48 -2.12
C MET A 164 -17.79 8.11 -2.46
N VAL A 165 -17.01 7.07 -2.19
CA VAL A 165 -17.34 5.67 -2.33
C VAL A 165 -17.46 5.10 -0.92
N SER A 166 -18.54 4.35 -0.63
CA SER A 166 -18.67 3.63 0.63
C SER A 166 -17.75 2.40 0.67
N ALA A 167 -17.48 1.87 1.86
CA ALA A 167 -16.70 0.64 2.02
C ALA A 167 -17.35 -0.56 1.30
N GLU A 168 -18.67 -0.65 1.35
CA GLU A 168 -19.44 -1.70 0.66
C GLU A 168 -19.28 -1.61 -0.87
N GLU A 169 -19.46 -0.42 -1.45
CA GLU A 169 -19.23 -0.21 -2.89
C GLU A 169 -17.77 -0.48 -3.25
N ALA A 170 -16.81 -0.01 -2.42
CA ALA A 170 -15.39 -0.21 -2.64
C ALA A 170 -15.02 -1.71 -2.69
N LEU A 171 -15.63 -2.54 -1.85
CA LEU A 171 -15.48 -3.99 -1.87
C LEU A 171 -16.08 -4.59 -3.16
N GLN A 172 -17.29 -4.17 -3.53
CA GLN A 172 -17.97 -4.67 -4.73
C GLN A 172 -17.21 -4.39 -6.03
N ILE A 173 -16.52 -3.25 -6.11
CA ILE A 173 -15.76 -2.86 -7.32
C ILE A 173 -14.28 -3.27 -7.28
N GLY A 174 -13.81 -3.91 -6.21
CA GLY A 174 -12.42 -4.34 -6.05
C GLY A 174 -11.45 -3.20 -5.65
N LEU A 175 -11.97 -2.08 -5.13
CA LEU A 175 -11.11 -1.01 -4.61
C LEU A 175 -10.56 -1.36 -3.23
N VAL A 176 -11.28 -2.14 -2.42
CA VAL A 176 -10.80 -2.73 -1.17
C VAL A 176 -11.02 -4.24 -1.18
N ASP A 177 -10.23 -4.96 -0.40
CA ASP A 177 -10.18 -6.42 -0.40
C ASP A 177 -10.98 -7.04 0.76
N ARG A 178 -11.15 -6.27 1.85
CA ARG A 178 -11.95 -6.66 3.04
C ARG A 178 -12.62 -5.44 3.67
N VAL A 179 -13.75 -5.70 4.32
CA VAL A 179 -14.47 -4.73 5.16
C VAL A 179 -14.65 -5.34 6.55
N ALA A 180 -14.43 -4.54 7.59
CA ALA A 180 -14.55 -4.95 8.99
C ALA A 180 -15.15 -3.82 9.84
N PRO A 181 -15.67 -4.13 11.04
CA PRO A 181 -16.09 -3.10 11.98
C PRO A 181 -14.97 -2.08 12.27
N PRO A 182 -15.27 -0.79 12.44
CA PRO A 182 -14.25 0.26 12.57
C PRO A 182 -13.21 -0.01 13.66
N ALA A 183 -13.62 -0.58 14.79
CA ALA A 183 -12.72 -0.92 15.89
C ALA A 183 -11.83 -2.14 15.61
N GLU A 184 -12.11 -2.93 14.57
CA GLU A 184 -11.44 -4.21 14.27
C GLU A 184 -10.54 -4.15 13.04
N VAL A 185 -10.61 -3.08 12.22
CA VAL A 185 -9.89 -2.99 10.93
C VAL A 185 -8.39 -3.17 11.12
N TYR A 186 -7.80 -2.47 12.10
CA TYR A 186 -6.36 -2.57 12.35
C TYR A 186 -5.96 -3.99 12.77
N GLU A 187 -6.66 -4.59 13.73
CA GLU A 187 -6.36 -5.97 14.15
C GLU A 187 -6.62 -7.01 13.06
N THR A 188 -7.62 -6.78 12.21
CA THR A 188 -7.87 -7.63 11.02
C THR A 188 -6.68 -7.56 10.06
N ALA A 189 -6.13 -6.37 9.83
CA ALA A 189 -4.95 -6.18 9.00
C ALA A 189 -3.69 -6.79 9.66
N MET A 190 -3.49 -6.58 10.97
CA MET A 190 -2.38 -7.16 11.73
C MET A 190 -2.42 -8.68 11.72
N THR A 191 -3.60 -9.28 11.88
CA THR A 191 -3.76 -10.75 11.83
C THR A 191 -3.35 -11.30 10.46
N ALA A 192 -3.83 -10.70 9.37
CA ALA A 192 -3.43 -11.10 8.03
C ALA A 192 -1.92 -10.85 7.76
N ALA A 193 -1.38 -9.74 8.25
CA ALA A 193 0.04 -9.43 8.11
C ALA A 193 0.93 -10.43 8.88
N ARG A 194 0.52 -10.88 10.08
CA ARG A 194 1.20 -11.92 10.86
C ARG A 194 1.20 -13.28 10.13
N GLU A 195 0.12 -13.62 9.44
CA GLU A 195 0.09 -14.83 8.60
C GLU A 195 1.12 -14.74 7.47
N PHE A 196 1.22 -13.61 6.77
CA PHE A 196 2.26 -13.40 5.75
C PHE A 196 3.68 -13.37 6.37
N ALA A 197 3.85 -12.76 7.54
CA ALA A 197 5.14 -12.71 8.22
C ALA A 197 5.66 -14.09 8.66
N GLN A 198 4.79 -15.06 8.90
CA GLN A 198 5.13 -16.47 9.17
C GLN A 198 5.41 -17.26 7.88
N GLY A 199 5.05 -16.73 6.73
CA GLY A 199 5.24 -17.36 5.43
C GLY A 199 6.68 -17.29 4.88
N PRO A 200 6.92 -17.87 3.70
CA PRO A 200 8.22 -17.84 3.01
C PRO A 200 8.47 -16.45 2.41
N THR A 201 9.03 -15.56 3.19
CA THR A 201 9.18 -14.13 2.85
C THR A 201 9.89 -13.91 1.50
N SER A 202 10.92 -14.73 1.20
CA SER A 202 11.62 -14.66 -0.09
C SER A 202 10.70 -15.00 -1.27
N ALA A 203 9.83 -16.00 -1.12
CA ALA A 203 8.87 -16.36 -2.17
C ALA A 203 7.74 -15.31 -2.31
N LEU A 204 7.24 -14.76 -1.21
CA LEU A 204 6.26 -13.67 -1.24
C LEU A 204 6.81 -12.42 -1.94
N ARG A 205 8.06 -12.06 -1.64
CA ARG A 205 8.79 -10.98 -2.32
C ARG A 205 8.92 -11.25 -3.83
N ALA A 206 9.35 -12.44 -4.22
CA ALA A 206 9.52 -12.82 -5.62
C ALA A 206 8.18 -12.79 -6.38
N ALA A 207 7.10 -13.28 -5.76
CA ALA A 207 5.75 -13.24 -6.33
C ALA A 207 5.26 -11.79 -6.52
N LYS A 208 5.41 -10.93 -5.51
CA LYS A 208 5.07 -9.49 -5.62
C LYS A 208 5.83 -8.82 -6.75
N LEU A 209 7.14 -9.05 -6.84
CA LEU A 209 8.00 -8.51 -7.90
C LEU A 209 7.53 -8.96 -9.28
N ALA A 210 7.33 -10.26 -9.47
CA ALA A 210 6.88 -10.83 -10.75
C ALA A 210 5.51 -10.28 -11.17
N ILE A 211 4.56 -10.15 -10.23
CA ILE A 211 3.22 -9.59 -10.50
C ILE A 211 3.32 -8.11 -10.86
N ASN A 212 3.98 -7.28 -10.02
CA ASN A 212 4.01 -5.83 -10.21
C ASN A 212 4.75 -5.44 -11.50
N TRP A 213 5.91 -6.02 -11.75
CA TRP A 213 6.69 -5.75 -12.96
C TRP A 213 6.08 -6.39 -14.20
N GLY A 214 5.54 -7.61 -14.07
CA GLY A 214 4.81 -8.29 -15.15
C GLY A 214 3.61 -7.49 -15.64
N ALA A 215 2.84 -6.88 -14.72
CA ALA A 215 1.70 -6.02 -15.05
C ALA A 215 2.09 -4.69 -15.75
N ARG A 216 3.36 -4.32 -15.71
CA ARG A 216 3.89 -3.08 -16.35
C ARG A 216 4.52 -3.33 -17.72
N THR A 217 4.54 -4.59 -18.21
CA THR A 217 5.18 -4.99 -19.46
C THR A 217 4.28 -5.91 -20.30
N ASP A 218 4.79 -6.38 -21.45
CA ASP A 218 4.11 -7.40 -22.24
C ASP A 218 4.23 -8.80 -21.60
N LEU A 219 3.29 -9.69 -21.91
CA LEU A 219 3.22 -11.02 -21.32
C LEU A 219 4.52 -11.83 -21.48
N ARG A 220 5.18 -11.74 -22.65
CA ARG A 220 6.39 -12.53 -22.92
C ARG A 220 7.55 -12.08 -21.99
N THR A 221 7.72 -10.78 -21.83
CA THR A 221 8.70 -10.20 -20.91
C THR A 221 8.34 -10.55 -19.46
N GLY A 222 7.05 -10.45 -19.07
CA GLY A 222 6.57 -10.84 -17.75
C GLY A 222 6.87 -12.32 -17.44
N LEU A 223 6.66 -13.24 -18.37
CA LEU A 223 7.00 -14.67 -18.19
C LEU A 223 8.50 -14.93 -18.04
N VAL A 224 9.36 -14.10 -18.63
CA VAL A 224 10.81 -14.18 -18.39
C VAL A 224 11.15 -13.76 -16.97
N LEU A 225 10.58 -12.64 -16.48
CA LEU A 225 10.78 -12.18 -15.09
C LEU A 225 10.29 -13.21 -14.07
N GLU A 226 9.10 -13.79 -14.29
CA GLU A 226 8.55 -14.84 -13.43
C GLU A 226 9.47 -16.06 -13.36
N ARG A 227 9.96 -16.52 -14.51
CA ARG A 227 10.88 -17.67 -14.57
C ARG A 227 12.17 -17.42 -13.81
N GLU A 228 12.82 -16.28 -14.01
CA GLU A 228 14.06 -15.95 -13.29
C GLU A 228 13.80 -15.86 -11.78
N ALA A 229 12.73 -15.17 -11.36
CA ALA A 229 12.32 -15.10 -9.96
C ALA A 229 12.03 -16.49 -9.35
N PHE A 230 11.37 -17.37 -10.11
CA PHE A 230 11.10 -18.75 -9.68
C PHE A 230 12.39 -19.57 -9.50
N VAL A 231 13.31 -19.47 -10.46
CA VAL A 231 14.58 -20.23 -10.42
C VAL A 231 15.44 -19.77 -9.24
N ASP A 232 15.51 -18.46 -8.97
CA ASP A 232 16.28 -17.91 -7.86
C ASP A 232 15.82 -18.45 -6.48
N LEU A 233 14.54 -18.78 -6.33
CA LEU A 233 14.00 -19.34 -5.09
C LEU A 233 14.58 -20.73 -4.76
N PHE A 234 15.07 -21.49 -5.73
CA PHE A 234 15.70 -22.80 -5.48
C PHE A 234 17.05 -22.69 -4.73
N ALA A 235 17.60 -21.50 -4.59
CA ALA A 235 18.76 -21.23 -3.77
C ALA A 235 18.40 -21.01 -2.27
N THR A 236 17.11 -20.84 -1.93
CA THR A 236 16.67 -20.51 -0.56
C THR A 236 16.52 -21.73 0.33
N GLU A 237 16.66 -21.52 1.65
CA GLU A 237 16.37 -22.54 2.66
C GLU A 237 14.88 -22.85 2.74
N ASP A 238 14.05 -21.82 2.62
CA ASP A 238 12.59 -21.91 2.69
C ASP A 238 12.01 -22.79 1.56
N GLN A 239 12.58 -22.75 0.36
CA GLN A 239 12.19 -23.65 -0.74
C GLN A 239 12.42 -25.13 -0.38
N LYS A 240 13.58 -25.44 0.19
CA LYS A 240 13.94 -26.82 0.60
C LYS A 240 13.04 -27.30 1.73
N GLU A 241 12.83 -26.45 2.74
CA GLU A 241 11.94 -26.74 3.86
C GLU A 241 10.48 -26.94 3.40
N GLY A 242 9.96 -26.06 2.56
CA GLY A 242 8.61 -26.17 2.04
C GLY A 242 8.37 -27.46 1.26
N MET A 243 9.29 -27.84 0.37
CA MET A 243 9.20 -29.09 -0.40
C MET A 243 9.37 -30.32 0.48
N ARG A 244 10.30 -30.31 1.44
CA ARG A 244 10.48 -31.39 2.42
C ARG A 244 9.20 -31.61 3.21
N ALA A 245 8.68 -30.55 3.83
CA ALA A 245 7.47 -30.60 4.65
C ALA A 245 6.25 -31.10 3.87
N PHE A 246 6.10 -30.68 2.60
CA PHE A 246 5.03 -31.14 1.73
C PHE A 246 5.11 -32.66 1.47
N VAL A 247 6.31 -33.17 1.14
CA VAL A 247 6.54 -34.62 0.87
C VAL A 247 6.29 -35.42 2.14
N GLU A 248 6.73 -34.93 3.31
CA GLU A 248 6.58 -35.59 4.59
C GLU A 248 5.21 -35.36 5.27
N LYS A 249 4.30 -34.58 4.63
CA LYS A 249 2.98 -34.20 5.16
C LYS A 249 3.05 -33.51 6.52
N GLN A 250 4.04 -32.63 6.68
CA GLN A 250 4.28 -31.81 7.88
C GLN A 250 3.96 -30.34 7.59
N GLN A 251 3.83 -29.54 8.63
CA GLN A 251 3.76 -28.08 8.51
C GLN A 251 5.18 -27.52 8.36
N PRO A 252 5.44 -26.67 7.35
CA PRO A 252 6.74 -26.04 7.20
C PRO A 252 6.96 -24.94 8.24
N THR A 253 8.23 -24.68 8.56
CA THR A 253 8.64 -23.53 9.37
C THR A 253 9.60 -22.68 8.54
N PHE A 254 9.15 -21.52 8.08
CA PHE A 254 9.91 -20.66 7.19
C PHE A 254 10.78 -19.67 7.97
N SER A 255 12.03 -19.54 7.53
CA SER A 255 13.04 -18.64 8.13
C SER A 255 13.15 -17.30 7.39
N GLY A 256 12.61 -17.21 6.18
CA GLY A 256 12.78 -16.07 5.29
C GLY A 256 14.12 -16.03 4.53
N ARG A 257 14.84 -17.15 4.51
CA ARG A 257 16.20 -17.27 3.94
C ARG A 257 16.26 -18.21 2.76
#